data_f5ac5795e512264fe12dcdabe9791e36
#
_entry.id   f5ac5795e512264fe12dcdabe9791e36
#
_cell.length_a   1.000
_cell.length_b   1.000
_cell.length_c   1.000
_cell.angle_alpha   90.00
_cell.angle_beta   90.00
_cell.angle_gamma   90.00
#
_symmetry.space_group_name_H-M   'P 1'
#
loop_
_entity.id
_entity.type
_entity.pdbx_description
1 polymer ?
#
loop_
_entity_poly.entity_id
_entity_poly.type
_entity_poly.pdbx_seq_one_letter_code
_entity_poly.pdbx_strand_id
1 'polypeptide(L)' 'MNGWKNKETWLVNVWLGDMINDIVEESGVDPTPDYIETLVCDALGGELVEGNSGLLADLINCALGEIDYHELSEHYKQ' A
#
# COMPACT_ATOMS: atom_id res chain seq x y z
N MET A 1 -6.56 -14.83 -0.64
CA MET A 1 -6.31 -13.65 -1.47
C MET A 1 -7.49 -13.22 -2.32
N ASN A 2 -8.50 -13.97 -2.37
CA ASN A 2 -9.87 -13.65 -2.80
C ASN A 2 -10.04 -12.49 -3.79
N GLY A 3 -9.58 -12.65 -5.02
CA GLY A 3 -9.77 -11.66 -6.07
C GLY A 3 -8.65 -10.64 -6.20
N TRP A 4 -7.71 -10.60 -5.27
CA TRP A 4 -6.57 -9.70 -5.38
C TRP A 4 -5.52 -10.28 -6.33
N LYS A 5 -4.85 -9.42 -7.06
CA LYS A 5 -3.86 -9.82 -8.05
C LYS A 5 -2.74 -10.66 -7.44
N ASN A 6 -2.27 -10.26 -6.27
CA ASN A 6 -1.19 -10.97 -5.59
C ASN A 6 -1.29 -10.76 -4.08
N LYS A 7 -0.43 -11.47 -3.36
CA LYS A 7 -0.43 -11.43 -1.89
C LYS A 7 0.01 -10.07 -1.35
N GLU A 8 0.97 -9.43 -2.00
CA GLU A 8 1.47 -8.13 -1.57
C GLU A 8 0.37 -7.08 -1.59
N THR A 9 -0.42 -7.05 -2.66
CA THR A 9 -1.55 -6.13 -2.79
C THR A 9 -2.61 -6.43 -1.73
N TRP A 10 -2.92 -7.70 -1.53
CA TRP A 10 -3.86 -8.13 -0.50
C TRP A 10 -3.41 -7.70 0.90
N LEU A 11 -2.10 -7.82 1.20
CA LEU A 11 -1.57 -7.42 2.50
C LEU A 11 -1.75 -5.92 2.77
N VAL A 12 -1.60 -5.09 1.76
CA VAL A 12 -1.87 -3.65 1.92
C VAL A 12 -3.31 -3.45 2.38
N ASN A 13 -4.26 -4.14 1.75
CA ASN A 13 -5.65 -4.05 2.15
C ASN A 13 -5.86 -4.54 3.59
N VAL A 14 -5.20 -5.62 3.97
CA VAL A 14 -5.33 -6.17 5.33
C VAL A 14 -4.86 -5.17 6.39
N TRP A 15 -3.72 -4.54 6.15
CA TRP A 15 -3.09 -3.66 7.14
C TRP A 15 -3.58 -2.23 7.10
N LEU A 16 -3.89 -1.70 5.93
CA LEU A 16 -4.19 -0.29 5.74
C LEU A 16 -5.60 -0.01 5.24
N GLY A 17 -6.37 -1.05 4.92
CA GLY A 17 -7.67 -0.88 4.30
C GLY A 17 -8.64 -0.02 5.10
N ASP A 18 -8.72 -0.25 6.41
CA ASP A 18 -9.63 0.52 7.27
C ASP A 18 -9.21 2.00 7.31
N MET A 19 -7.92 2.26 7.41
CA MET A 19 -7.40 3.63 7.41
C MET A 19 -7.70 4.32 6.09
N ILE A 20 -7.49 3.63 4.97
CA ILE A 20 -7.75 4.20 3.65
C ILE A 20 -9.24 4.51 3.49
N ASN A 21 -10.10 3.58 3.90
CA ASN A 21 -11.55 3.80 3.85
C ASN A 21 -11.97 5.01 4.67
N ASP A 22 -11.42 5.17 5.86
CA ASP A 22 -11.72 6.31 6.71
C ASP A 22 -11.31 7.63 6.05
N ILE A 23 -10.13 7.66 5.44
CA ILE A 23 -9.64 8.85 4.74
C ILE A 23 -10.55 9.19 3.57
N VAL A 24 -10.96 8.19 2.78
CA VAL A 24 -11.83 8.40 1.62
C VAL A 24 -13.19 8.91 2.08
N GLU A 25 -13.77 8.34 3.13
CA GLU A 25 -15.04 8.79 3.65
C GLU A 25 -15.00 10.24 4.14
N GLU A 26 -13.94 10.59 4.86
CA GLU A 26 -13.80 11.94 5.40
C GLU A 26 -13.54 12.99 4.33
N SER A 27 -12.73 12.65 3.33
CA SER A 27 -12.36 13.61 2.28
C SER A 27 -13.41 13.70 1.18
N GLY A 28 -14.16 12.62 0.95
CA GLY A 28 -15.08 12.53 -0.17
C GLY A 28 -14.40 12.43 -1.52
N VAL A 29 -13.10 12.14 -1.53
CA VAL A 29 -12.29 12.06 -2.75
C VAL A 29 -11.75 10.64 -2.91
N ASP A 30 -11.89 10.07 -4.10
CA ASP A 30 -11.35 8.74 -4.40
C ASP A 30 -9.82 8.80 -4.40
N PRO A 31 -9.15 7.79 -3.84
CA PRO A 31 -7.71 7.80 -3.79
C PRO A 31 -7.10 7.47 -5.14
N THR A 32 -6.01 8.12 -5.46
CA THR A 32 -5.22 7.79 -6.66
C THR A 32 -4.21 6.69 -6.32
N PRO A 33 -3.71 5.96 -7.33
CA PRO A 33 -2.65 4.99 -7.09
C PRO A 33 -1.42 5.63 -6.42
N ASP A 34 -1.04 6.83 -6.83
CA ASP A 34 0.10 7.54 -6.24
C ASP A 34 -0.12 7.86 -4.77
N TYR A 35 -1.34 8.25 -4.41
CA TYR A 35 -1.66 8.54 -3.02
C TYR A 35 -1.54 7.27 -2.15
N ILE A 36 -2.04 6.15 -2.65
CA ILE A 36 -1.94 4.88 -1.92
C ILE A 36 -0.47 4.47 -1.77
N GLU A 37 0.33 4.64 -2.82
CA GLU A 37 1.76 4.36 -2.73
C GLU A 37 2.41 5.20 -1.64
N THR A 38 2.07 6.48 -1.55
CA THR A 38 2.58 7.37 -0.51
C THR A 38 2.20 6.86 0.88
N LEU A 39 0.94 6.44 1.05
CA LEU A 39 0.50 5.90 2.35
C LEU A 39 1.25 4.63 2.73
N VAL A 40 1.50 3.75 1.76
CA VAL A 40 2.25 2.52 2.01
C VAL A 40 3.69 2.86 2.41
N CYS A 41 4.32 3.76 1.68
CA CYS A 41 5.70 4.18 1.99
C CYS A 41 5.79 4.84 3.35
N ASP A 42 4.82 5.68 3.72
CA ASP A 42 4.77 6.31 5.03
C ASP A 42 4.62 5.27 6.15
N ALA A 43 3.74 4.29 5.92
CA ALA A 43 3.53 3.22 6.89
C ALA A 43 4.79 2.40 7.11
N LEU A 44 5.59 2.20 6.06
CA LEU A 44 6.84 1.45 6.12
C LEU A 44 8.01 2.30 6.57
N GLY A 45 7.85 3.61 6.65
CA GLY A 45 8.94 4.52 6.99
C GLY A 45 9.65 4.16 8.28
N GLY A 46 8.91 3.73 9.29
CA GLY A 46 9.48 3.29 10.55
C GLY A 46 10.15 1.92 10.50
N GLU A 47 9.78 1.12 9.50
CA GLU A 47 10.33 -0.22 9.28
C GLU A 47 11.58 -0.16 8.40
N LEU A 48 11.67 0.88 7.56
CA LEU A 48 12.81 1.10 6.69
C LEU A 48 13.86 1.89 7.44
N VAL A 49 14.58 1.22 8.31
CA VAL A 49 15.60 1.88 9.13
C VAL A 49 16.68 2.45 8.23
N GLU A 50 17.01 3.71 8.47
CA GLU A 50 18.06 4.38 7.73
C GLU A 50 19.37 3.59 7.85
N GLY A 51 20.03 3.40 6.71
CA GLY A 51 21.25 2.62 6.67
C GLY A 51 21.02 1.13 6.47
N ASN A 52 19.79 0.69 6.45
CA ASN A 52 19.46 -0.71 6.19
C ASN A 52 19.65 -1.00 4.71
N SER A 53 20.74 -1.66 4.38
CA SER A 53 21.06 -2.02 3.01
C SER A 53 21.19 -3.54 2.89
N GLY A 54 21.27 -4.05 1.68
CA GLY A 54 21.45 -5.45 1.42
C GLY A 54 20.13 -6.21 1.29
N LEU A 55 20.09 -7.44 1.81
CA LEU A 55 18.98 -8.35 1.53
C LEU A 55 17.63 -7.81 1.96
N LEU A 56 17.53 -7.23 3.15
CA LEU A 56 16.27 -6.73 3.64
C LEU A 56 15.72 -5.61 2.74
N ALA A 57 16.57 -4.66 2.40
CA ALA A 57 16.17 -3.56 1.53
C ALA A 57 15.74 -4.06 0.15
N ASP A 58 16.47 -5.02 -0.40
CA ASP A 58 16.13 -5.61 -1.69
C ASP A 58 14.80 -6.34 -1.65
N LEU A 59 14.56 -7.12 -0.59
CA LEU A 59 13.29 -7.83 -0.43
C LEU A 59 12.11 -6.85 -0.31
N ILE A 60 12.28 -5.78 0.45
CA ILE A 60 11.23 -4.76 0.59
C ILE A 60 10.96 -4.10 -0.76
N ASN A 61 12.00 -3.74 -1.49
CA ASN A 61 11.83 -3.11 -2.80
C ASN A 61 11.14 -4.04 -3.79
N CYS A 62 11.47 -5.33 -3.76
CA CYS A 62 10.79 -6.31 -4.61
C CYS A 62 9.31 -6.40 -4.24
N ALA A 63 9.00 -6.46 -2.96
CA ALA A 63 7.61 -6.52 -2.49
C ALA A 63 6.84 -5.27 -2.91
N LEU A 64 7.43 -4.10 -2.74
CA LEU A 64 6.80 -2.84 -3.14
C LEU A 64 6.53 -2.81 -4.65
N GLY A 65 7.42 -3.38 -5.45
CA GLY A 65 7.25 -3.46 -6.89
C GLY A 65 6.11 -4.37 -7.32
N GLU A 66 5.70 -5.31 -6.46
CA GLU A 66 4.60 -6.23 -6.76
C GLU A 66 3.23 -5.68 -6.37
N ILE A 67 3.19 -4.63 -5.55
CA ILE A 67 1.91 -4.05 -5.12
C ILE A 67 1.23 -3.37 -6.31
N ASP A 68 -0.01 -3.73 -6.57
CA ASP A 68 -0.82 -3.12 -7.61
C ASP A 68 -1.62 -1.96 -7.02
N TYR A 69 -1.01 -0.78 -7.05
CA TYR A 69 -1.65 0.42 -6.49
C TYR A 69 -2.89 0.83 -7.26
N HIS A 70 -2.95 0.51 -8.55
CA HIS A 70 -4.14 0.77 -9.36
C HIS A 70 -5.31 -0.08 -8.88
N GLU A 71 -5.07 -1.36 -8.64
CA GLU A 71 -6.11 -2.26 -8.12
C GLU A 71 -6.62 -1.75 -6.78
N LEU A 72 -5.71 -1.31 -5.90
CA LEU A 72 -6.11 -0.76 -4.60
C LEU A 72 -6.94 0.50 -4.76
N SER A 73 -6.53 1.42 -5.63
CA SER A 73 -7.28 2.65 -5.82
C SER A 73 -8.69 2.38 -6.34
N GLU A 74 -8.82 1.43 -7.26
CA GLU A 74 -10.15 1.04 -7.78
C GLU A 74 -11.01 0.43 -6.68
N HIS A 75 -10.40 -0.36 -5.80
CA HIS A 75 -11.13 -1.02 -4.71
C HIS A 75 -11.73 -0.02 -3.73
N TYR A 76 -11.05 1.09 -3.47
CA TYR A 76 -11.51 2.09 -2.49
C TYR A 76 -12.34 3.21 -3.09
N LYS A 77 -12.63 3.19 -4.37
CA LYS A 77 -13.54 4.16 -4.99
C LYS A 77 -14.94 4.02 -4.42
N GLN A 78 -15.58 5.13 -4.22
CA GLN A 78 -16.96 5.18 -3.73
C GLN A 78 -17.97 5.34 -4.84
#